data_5f9b16530c8a85f4d3fe89fe0a306441
#
_entry.id   5f9b16530c8a85f4d3fe89fe0a306441
#
_cell.length_a   1.000
_cell.length_b   1.000
_cell.length_c   1.000
_cell.angle_alpha   90.00
_cell.angle_beta   90.00
_cell.angle_gamma   90.00
#
_symmetry.space_group_name_H-M   'P 1'
#
loop_
_entity.id
_entity.type
_entity.pdbx_description
1 polymer ?
#
loop_
_entity_poly.entity_id
_entity_poly.type
_entity_poly.pdbx_seq_one_letter_code
_entity_poly.pdbx_strand_id
1 'polypeptide(L)'
;VFAWGVSYLASDENKIIGSTIIEISGFEYSISPMQLLIILVLIILAAWIFLRLISLFLAILRFINGDETAVSRYFDRNRERKGFRALSEGMMALASGEGSIALSKAKRAEKYLKKPSLTNLLAAQAAEIAGEAKHAEEIYKELILDPTTRFVGVRGIMKKRLSEGDTDTALKLAKKAFSLKPKHEETQDVLISLQTLDSDWRGARKTLSAKLKYGNLPRDIHKRRDAVLALSEAAEIIETDKRIDAQVMAIEANRLSPDLVPVSYTHLRAHETDI
;
A
#
# COMPACT_ATOMS: atom_id res chain seq x y z
N VAL A 1 34.16 51.40 -22.81
CA VAL A 1 33.91 52.46 -21.82
C VAL A 1 34.93 52.39 -20.68
N PHE A 2 35.24 51.20 -20.10
CA PHE A 2 36.22 51.03 -19.01
C PHE A 2 37.66 51.33 -19.46
N ALA A 3 38.09 50.88 -20.65
CA ALA A 3 39.44 51.13 -21.17
C ALA A 3 39.69 52.63 -21.46
N TRP A 4 38.66 53.37 -21.83
CA TRP A 4 38.75 54.81 -22.11
C TRP A 4 38.88 55.64 -20.84
N GLY A 5 38.20 55.26 -19.75
CA GLY A 5 38.30 55.90 -18.45
C GLY A 5 39.68 55.71 -17.80
N VAL A 6 40.29 54.56 -17.93
CA VAL A 6 41.65 54.26 -17.42
C VAL A 6 42.69 55.02 -18.20
N SER A 7 42.55 55.18 -19.55
CA SER A 7 43.46 55.94 -20.38
C SER A 7 43.37 57.45 -20.10
N TYR A 8 42.17 57.99 -19.80
CA TYR A 8 41.96 59.36 -19.43
C TYR A 8 42.59 59.75 -18.09
N LEU A 9 42.50 58.85 -17.11
CA LEU A 9 43.12 59.02 -15.78
C LEU A 9 44.64 58.85 -15.79
N ALA A 10 45.20 58.04 -16.71
CA ALA A 10 46.65 57.88 -16.87
C ALA A 10 47.36 59.04 -17.62
N SER A 11 46.62 59.85 -18.33
CA SER A 11 47.21 60.93 -19.14
C SER A 11 47.43 62.27 -18.40
N ASP A 12 46.93 62.37 -17.13
CA ASP A 12 47.05 63.60 -16.34
C ASP A 12 48.02 63.45 -15.16
N GLU A 13 49.25 62.98 -15.45
CA GLU A 13 50.29 62.67 -14.49
C GLU A 13 50.81 63.83 -13.64
N ASN A 14 50.38 65.09 -13.94
CA ASN A 14 51.01 66.25 -13.30
C ASN A 14 50.12 67.13 -12.42
N LYS A 15 48.93 66.64 -11.99
CA LYS A 15 48.03 67.53 -11.20
C LYS A 15 47.31 66.86 -9.99
N ILE A 16 47.69 65.68 -9.56
CA ILE A 16 47.14 65.14 -8.31
C ILE A 16 48.24 65.16 -7.25
N ILE A 17 48.41 66.35 -6.66
CA ILE A 17 49.22 66.60 -5.48
C ILE A 17 48.49 65.96 -4.33
N GLY A 18 49.02 64.79 -3.82
CA GLY A 18 48.55 64.17 -2.64
C GLY A 18 48.99 62.70 -2.59
N SER A 19 50.28 62.44 -2.36
CA SER A 19 50.73 61.09 -1.93
C SER A 19 50.32 60.89 -0.48
N THR A 20 49.52 59.87 -0.21
CA THR A 20 49.19 59.49 1.16
C THR A 20 50.35 58.65 1.69
N ILE A 21 51.05 59.15 2.70
CA ILE A 21 52.15 58.45 3.37
C ILE A 21 51.52 57.59 4.47
N ILE A 22 51.63 56.27 4.34
CA ILE A 22 51.18 55.30 5.36
C ILE A 22 52.45 54.75 6.04
N GLU A 23 52.62 55.06 7.29
CA GLU A 23 53.70 54.52 8.12
C GLU A 23 53.26 53.20 8.77
N ILE A 24 53.85 52.08 8.35
CA ILE A 24 53.58 50.77 8.91
C ILE A 24 54.93 50.20 9.41
N SER A 25 55.06 50.03 10.72
CA SER A 25 56.20 49.36 11.34
C SER A 25 57.59 50.04 11.06
N GLY A 26 57.62 51.39 10.94
CA GLY A 26 58.85 52.13 10.73
C GLY A 26 59.28 52.26 9.25
N PHE A 27 58.46 51.86 8.30
CA PHE A 27 58.69 52.09 6.87
C PHE A 27 57.64 53.03 6.32
N GLU A 28 58.11 54.10 5.64
CA GLU A 28 57.23 55.03 4.95
C GLU A 28 56.91 54.56 3.52
N TYR A 29 55.63 54.25 3.27
CA TYR A 29 55.16 53.87 1.94
C TYR A 29 54.41 55.09 1.34
N SER A 30 54.96 55.67 0.28
CA SER A 30 54.27 56.67 -0.52
C SER A 30 53.39 56.00 -1.57
N ILE A 31 52.06 56.01 -1.36
CA ILE A 31 51.09 55.42 -2.24
C ILE A 31 50.44 56.53 -3.10
N SER A 32 50.52 56.40 -4.45
CA SER A 32 49.85 57.32 -5.34
C SER A 32 48.34 57.06 -5.28
N PRO A 33 47.48 58.08 -5.54
CA PRO A 33 46.02 57.90 -5.55
C PRO A 33 45.54 56.81 -6.50
N MET A 34 46.24 56.58 -7.62
CA MET A 34 45.96 55.46 -8.55
C MET A 34 46.26 54.12 -7.95
N GLN A 35 47.33 53.96 -7.19
CA GLN A 35 47.66 52.70 -6.52
C GLN A 35 46.64 52.40 -5.42
N LEU A 36 46.16 53.42 -4.68
CA LEU A 36 45.14 53.27 -3.65
C LEU A 36 43.80 52.81 -4.27
N LEU A 37 43.41 53.35 -5.44
CA LEU A 37 42.22 52.93 -6.18
C LEU A 37 42.34 51.47 -6.68
N ILE A 38 43.50 51.07 -7.19
CA ILE A 38 43.77 49.70 -7.62
C ILE A 38 43.67 48.74 -6.43
N ILE A 39 44.28 49.10 -5.28
CA ILE A 39 44.24 48.30 -4.07
C ILE A 39 42.78 48.13 -3.57
N LEU A 40 42.00 49.21 -3.57
CA LEU A 40 40.58 49.18 -3.20
C LEU A 40 39.77 48.24 -4.13
N VAL A 41 39.97 48.32 -5.44
CA VAL A 41 39.31 47.42 -6.39
C VAL A 41 39.72 45.96 -6.15
N LEU A 42 40.99 45.71 -5.90
CA LEU A 42 41.47 44.34 -5.57
C LEU A 42 40.86 43.80 -4.27
N ILE A 43 40.74 44.65 -3.22
CA ILE A 43 40.09 44.26 -1.97
C ILE A 43 38.59 43.91 -2.22
N ILE A 44 37.88 44.73 -2.96
CA ILE A 44 36.47 44.47 -3.33
C ILE A 44 36.34 43.17 -4.12
N LEU A 45 37.23 42.92 -5.08
CA LEU A 45 37.24 41.72 -5.88
C LEU A 45 37.56 40.48 -5.01
N ALA A 46 38.55 40.59 -4.12
CA ALA A 46 38.89 39.53 -3.19
C ALA A 46 37.73 39.19 -2.23
N ALA A 47 37.08 40.22 -1.69
CA ALA A 47 35.89 40.06 -0.84
C ALA A 47 34.74 39.37 -1.59
N TRP A 48 34.52 39.77 -2.87
CA TRP A 48 33.49 39.15 -3.70
C TRP A 48 33.79 37.66 -3.99
N ILE A 49 35.06 37.34 -4.32
CA ILE A 49 35.51 35.94 -4.51
C ILE A 49 35.36 35.14 -3.21
N PHE A 50 35.75 35.73 -2.08
CA PHE A 50 35.62 35.10 -0.78
C PHE A 50 34.17 34.75 -0.41
N LEU A 51 33.24 35.67 -0.62
CA LEU A 51 31.81 35.44 -0.41
C LEU A 51 31.27 34.35 -1.36
N ARG A 52 31.73 34.27 -2.58
CA ARG A 52 31.41 33.21 -3.55
C ARG A 52 31.92 31.84 -3.07
N LEU A 53 33.13 31.77 -2.55
CA LEU A 53 33.73 30.55 -2.02
C LEU A 53 32.97 30.06 -0.77
N ILE A 54 32.61 31.00 0.13
CA ILE A 54 31.77 30.65 1.29
C ILE A 54 30.41 30.11 0.84
N SER A 55 29.78 30.75 -0.11
CA SER A 55 28.46 30.27 -0.62
C SER A 55 28.55 28.89 -1.27
N LEU A 56 29.65 28.62 -1.98
CA LEU A 56 29.91 27.30 -2.56
C LEU A 56 30.19 26.26 -1.46
N PHE A 57 30.97 26.62 -0.46
CA PHE A 57 31.26 25.74 0.68
C PHE A 57 29.99 25.39 1.47
N LEU A 58 29.13 26.37 1.75
CA LEU A 58 27.84 26.15 2.39
C LEU A 58 26.90 25.29 1.54
N ALA A 59 26.93 25.46 0.20
CA ALA A 59 26.16 24.61 -0.72
C ALA A 59 26.64 23.16 -0.71
N ILE A 60 27.96 22.93 -0.62
CA ILE A 60 28.56 21.60 -0.48
C ILE A 60 28.20 20.98 0.89
N LEU A 61 28.27 21.75 1.98
CA LEU A 61 27.86 21.27 3.31
C LEU A 61 26.37 20.91 3.36
N ARG A 62 25.48 21.71 2.74
CA ARG A 62 24.06 21.39 2.60
C ARG A 62 23.83 20.13 1.78
N PHE A 63 24.61 19.93 0.73
CA PHE A 63 24.56 18.70 -0.07
C PHE A 63 24.99 17.47 0.72
N ILE A 64 26.04 17.57 1.56
CA ILE A 64 26.51 16.48 2.44
C ILE A 64 25.51 16.19 3.56
N ASN A 65 24.86 17.23 4.10
CA ASN A 65 23.84 17.09 5.15
C ASN A 65 22.46 16.62 4.65
N GLY A 66 22.34 16.20 3.37
CA GLY A 66 21.14 15.56 2.85
C GLY A 66 19.99 16.52 2.52
N ASP A 67 20.24 17.83 2.47
CA ASP A 67 19.25 18.78 1.93
C ASP A 67 19.01 18.46 0.46
N GLU A 68 17.79 17.95 0.16
CA GLU A 68 17.37 17.63 -1.21
C GLU A 68 17.52 18.84 -2.12
N THR A 69 18.47 18.76 -3.03
CA THR A 69 18.67 19.81 -4.03
C THR A 69 17.48 19.86 -5.00
N ALA A 70 17.21 21.02 -5.59
CA ALA A 70 16.16 21.17 -6.61
C ALA A 70 16.30 20.17 -7.76
N VAL A 71 17.53 19.73 -8.02
CA VAL A 71 17.89 18.73 -9.05
C VAL A 71 17.42 17.33 -8.62
N SER A 72 17.70 16.91 -7.37
CA SER A 72 17.23 15.61 -6.89
C SER A 72 15.71 15.55 -6.84
N ARG A 73 15.04 16.61 -6.38
CA ARG A 73 13.58 16.72 -6.41
C ARG A 73 12.99 16.63 -7.82
N TYR A 74 13.65 17.21 -8.81
CA TYR A 74 13.21 17.08 -10.20
C TYR A 74 13.32 15.64 -10.72
N PHE A 75 14.45 14.98 -10.46
CA PHE A 75 14.64 13.57 -10.86
C PHE A 75 13.68 12.63 -10.12
N ASP A 76 13.45 12.85 -8.83
CA ASP A 76 12.51 12.04 -8.05
C ASP A 76 11.07 12.22 -8.54
N ARG A 77 10.62 13.44 -8.83
CA ARG A 77 9.30 13.68 -9.44
C ARG A 77 9.16 13.02 -10.81
N ASN A 78 10.18 13.06 -11.64
CA ASN A 78 10.15 12.44 -12.96
C ASN A 78 10.12 10.91 -12.85
N ARG A 79 10.89 10.37 -11.90
CA ARG A 79 10.90 8.93 -11.55
C ARG A 79 9.53 8.48 -11.04
N GLU A 80 8.96 9.22 -10.12
CA GLU A 80 7.64 8.95 -9.56
C GLU A 80 6.54 9.00 -10.63
N ARG A 81 6.53 10.00 -11.50
CA ARG A 81 5.61 10.09 -12.65
C ARG A 81 5.71 8.87 -13.56
N LYS A 82 6.92 8.41 -13.90
CA LYS A 82 7.13 7.20 -14.70
C LYS A 82 6.60 5.96 -14.01
N GLY A 83 6.77 5.87 -12.68
CA GLY A 83 6.26 4.78 -11.87
C GLY A 83 4.73 4.73 -11.80
N PHE A 84 4.07 5.87 -11.53
CA PHE A 84 2.61 5.94 -11.54
C PHE A 84 2.01 5.71 -12.92
N ARG A 85 2.68 6.17 -13.99
CA ARG A 85 2.24 5.86 -15.34
C ARG A 85 2.30 4.36 -15.61
N ALA A 86 3.40 3.69 -15.26
CA ALA A 86 3.52 2.24 -15.41
C ALA A 86 2.46 1.50 -14.56
N LEU A 87 2.19 1.97 -13.33
CA LEU A 87 1.13 1.41 -12.48
C LEU A 87 -0.25 1.55 -13.14
N SER A 88 -0.58 2.73 -13.66
CA SER A 88 -1.84 2.99 -14.35
C SER A 88 -2.00 2.12 -15.61
N GLU A 89 -0.95 2.03 -16.43
CA GLU A 89 -0.92 1.15 -17.61
C GLU A 89 -1.10 -0.34 -17.21
N GLY A 90 -0.48 -0.76 -16.09
CA GLY A 90 -0.63 -2.11 -15.54
C GLY A 90 -2.04 -2.40 -15.04
N MET A 91 -2.69 -1.42 -14.38
CA MET A 91 -4.08 -1.56 -13.94
C MET A 91 -5.05 -1.65 -15.13
N MET A 92 -4.81 -0.89 -16.20
CA MET A 92 -5.62 -1.00 -17.44
C MET A 92 -5.44 -2.37 -18.10
N ALA A 93 -4.21 -2.86 -18.22
CA ALA A 93 -3.93 -4.20 -18.74
C ALA A 93 -4.57 -5.30 -17.88
N LEU A 94 -4.55 -5.14 -16.55
CA LEU A 94 -5.22 -6.05 -15.62
C LEU A 94 -6.74 -6.09 -15.86
N ALA A 95 -7.37 -4.93 -16.01
CA ALA A 95 -8.80 -4.81 -16.28
C ALA A 95 -9.18 -5.40 -17.64
N SER A 96 -8.27 -5.38 -18.61
CA SER A 96 -8.45 -6.02 -19.94
C SER A 96 -8.14 -7.53 -19.93
N GLY A 97 -7.74 -8.11 -18.79
CA GLY A 97 -7.37 -9.54 -18.71
C GLY A 97 -5.98 -9.86 -19.26
N GLU A 98 -5.16 -8.86 -19.57
CA GLU A 98 -3.82 -9.02 -20.15
C GLU A 98 -2.76 -9.22 -19.05
N GLY A 99 -2.80 -10.38 -18.36
CA GLY A 99 -2.00 -10.66 -17.18
C GLY A 99 -0.51 -10.47 -17.38
N SER A 100 0.07 -10.98 -18.46
CA SER A 100 1.51 -10.88 -18.75
C SER A 100 1.95 -9.42 -18.97
N ILE A 101 1.11 -8.61 -19.65
CA ILE A 101 1.39 -7.17 -19.84
C ILE A 101 1.30 -6.46 -18.50
N ALA A 102 0.24 -6.73 -17.72
CA ALA A 102 0.05 -6.16 -16.39
C ALA A 102 1.26 -6.48 -15.47
N LEU A 103 1.76 -7.71 -15.49
CA LEU A 103 2.92 -8.13 -14.70
C LEU A 103 4.20 -7.39 -15.11
N SER A 104 4.44 -7.22 -16.42
CA SER A 104 5.55 -6.43 -16.94
C SER A 104 5.49 -4.97 -16.47
N LYS A 105 4.28 -4.38 -16.49
CA LYS A 105 4.06 -3.01 -16.03
C LYS A 105 4.20 -2.88 -14.50
N ALA A 106 3.78 -3.89 -13.73
CA ALA A 106 3.97 -3.94 -12.28
C ALA A 106 5.46 -3.94 -11.92
N LYS A 107 6.29 -4.79 -12.56
CA LYS A 107 7.75 -4.79 -12.40
C LYS A 107 8.38 -3.44 -12.76
N ARG A 108 7.87 -2.78 -13.81
CA ARG A 108 8.33 -1.45 -14.18
C ARG A 108 7.93 -0.39 -13.15
N ALA A 109 6.72 -0.46 -12.60
CA ALA A 109 6.26 0.42 -11.53
C ALA A 109 7.09 0.26 -10.26
N GLU A 110 7.40 -0.97 -9.85
CA GLU A 110 8.23 -1.30 -8.70
C GLU A 110 9.62 -0.63 -8.79
N LYS A 111 10.27 -0.73 -9.95
CA LYS A 111 11.58 -0.08 -10.19
C LYS A 111 11.57 1.42 -9.91
N TYR A 112 10.44 2.08 -10.12
CA TYR A 112 10.36 3.55 -10.02
C TYR A 112 9.70 4.04 -8.71
N LEU A 113 8.70 3.34 -8.17
CA LEU A 113 7.87 3.87 -7.07
C LEU A 113 8.41 3.59 -5.68
N LYS A 114 9.26 2.61 -5.45
CA LYS A 114 9.68 2.20 -4.10
C LYS A 114 8.52 2.03 -3.09
N LYS A 115 7.34 1.61 -3.59
CA LYS A 115 6.12 1.37 -2.80
C LYS A 115 5.68 -0.08 -2.99
N PRO A 116 6.32 -1.04 -2.32
CA PRO A 116 6.13 -2.47 -2.57
C PRO A 116 4.68 -2.92 -2.30
N SER A 117 4.00 -2.35 -1.30
CA SER A 117 2.60 -2.71 -1.01
C SER A 117 1.66 -2.47 -2.19
N LEU A 118 1.90 -1.42 -2.98
CA LEU A 118 1.08 -1.07 -4.13
C LEU A 118 1.46 -1.87 -5.38
N THR A 119 2.76 -2.01 -5.65
CA THR A 119 3.27 -2.72 -6.82
C THR A 119 3.08 -4.22 -6.70
N ASN A 120 3.28 -4.81 -5.52
CA ASN A 120 3.02 -6.22 -5.25
C ASN A 120 1.54 -6.57 -5.35
N LEU A 121 0.64 -5.65 -4.96
CA LEU A 121 -0.79 -5.87 -5.17
C LEU A 121 -1.14 -6.05 -6.64
N LEU A 122 -0.64 -5.17 -7.50
CA LEU A 122 -0.83 -5.27 -8.95
C LEU A 122 -0.14 -6.53 -9.51
N ALA A 123 1.10 -6.81 -9.08
CA ALA A 123 1.87 -7.96 -9.54
C ALA A 123 1.21 -9.29 -9.18
N ALA A 124 0.66 -9.43 -7.96
CA ALA A 124 -0.03 -10.63 -7.52
C ALA A 124 -1.26 -10.92 -8.39
N GLN A 125 -2.11 -9.90 -8.63
CA GLN A 125 -3.29 -10.05 -9.46
C GLN A 125 -2.93 -10.31 -10.94
N ALA A 126 -1.88 -9.66 -11.42
CA ALA A 126 -1.38 -9.86 -12.78
C ALA A 126 -0.84 -11.28 -12.99
N ALA A 127 -0.08 -11.80 -12.03
CA ALA A 127 0.45 -13.17 -12.06
C ALA A 127 -0.69 -14.21 -12.00
N GLU A 128 -1.75 -13.94 -11.22
CA GLU A 128 -2.94 -14.79 -11.17
C GLU A 128 -3.64 -14.87 -12.53
N ILE A 129 -3.87 -13.73 -13.19
CA ILE A 129 -4.48 -13.69 -14.54
C ILE A 129 -3.56 -14.29 -15.61
N ALA A 130 -2.24 -14.11 -15.47
CA ALA A 130 -1.26 -14.72 -16.37
C ALA A 130 -1.12 -16.24 -16.21
N GLY A 131 -1.76 -16.85 -15.19
CA GLY A 131 -1.65 -18.28 -14.89
C GLY A 131 -0.38 -18.67 -14.17
N GLU A 132 0.41 -17.70 -13.69
CA GLU A 132 1.64 -17.90 -12.93
C GLU A 132 1.35 -18.14 -11.43
N ALA A 133 0.60 -19.22 -11.11
CA ALA A 133 0.06 -19.48 -9.78
C ALA A 133 1.11 -19.54 -8.66
N LYS A 134 2.30 -20.09 -8.93
CA LYS A 134 3.40 -20.13 -7.94
C LYS A 134 3.94 -18.74 -7.64
N HIS A 135 4.17 -17.96 -8.69
CA HIS A 135 4.66 -16.59 -8.55
C HIS A 135 3.63 -15.68 -7.83
N ALA A 136 2.34 -15.81 -8.16
CA ALA A 136 1.26 -15.13 -7.44
C ALA A 136 1.27 -15.46 -5.95
N GLU A 137 1.45 -16.75 -5.58
CA GLU A 137 1.52 -17.17 -4.17
C GLU A 137 2.68 -16.55 -3.41
N GLU A 138 3.87 -16.49 -4.02
CA GLU A 138 5.05 -15.85 -3.42
C GLU A 138 4.77 -14.38 -3.11
N ILE A 139 4.19 -13.65 -4.06
CA ILE A 139 3.85 -12.24 -3.87
C ILE A 139 2.75 -12.09 -2.80
N TYR A 140 1.73 -12.97 -2.77
CA TYR A 140 0.71 -12.92 -1.73
C TYR A 140 1.29 -13.18 -0.33
N LYS A 141 2.32 -14.04 -0.19
CA LYS A 141 3.03 -14.23 1.08
C LYS A 141 3.74 -12.96 1.53
N GLU A 142 4.35 -12.21 0.62
CA GLU A 142 4.95 -10.91 0.94
C GLU A 142 3.89 -9.89 1.39
N LEU A 143 2.73 -9.85 0.71
CA LEU A 143 1.62 -8.96 1.08
C LEU A 143 1.05 -9.24 2.48
N ILE A 144 1.20 -10.45 3.02
CA ILE A 144 0.76 -10.78 4.39
C ILE A 144 1.62 -10.07 5.44
N LEU A 145 2.87 -9.78 5.14
CA LEU A 145 3.81 -9.16 6.10
C LEU A 145 3.41 -7.71 6.41
N ASP A 146 2.90 -6.97 5.42
CA ASP A 146 2.45 -5.59 5.59
C ASP A 146 1.00 -5.55 6.13
N PRO A 147 0.75 -4.88 7.28
CA PRO A 147 -0.60 -4.76 7.86
C PRO A 147 -1.65 -4.19 6.90
N THR A 148 -1.26 -3.30 5.99
CA THR A 148 -2.19 -2.62 5.05
C THR A 148 -2.67 -3.55 3.93
N THR A 149 -1.83 -4.50 3.50
CA THR A 149 -2.11 -5.45 2.41
C THR A 149 -2.39 -6.87 2.90
N ARG A 150 -2.20 -7.14 4.20
CA ARG A 150 -2.35 -8.47 4.81
C ARG A 150 -3.64 -9.18 4.44
N PHE A 151 -4.76 -8.46 4.48
CA PHE A 151 -6.05 -9.03 4.09
C PHE A 151 -6.05 -9.56 2.66
N VAL A 152 -5.46 -8.82 1.72
CA VAL A 152 -5.39 -9.21 0.31
C VAL A 152 -4.50 -10.43 0.13
N GLY A 153 -3.34 -10.47 0.80
CA GLY A 153 -2.46 -11.62 0.79
C GLY A 153 -3.13 -12.89 1.31
N VAL A 154 -3.79 -12.81 2.48
CA VAL A 154 -4.53 -13.94 3.05
C VAL A 154 -5.63 -14.42 2.12
N ARG A 155 -6.42 -13.48 1.52
CA ARG A 155 -7.50 -13.82 0.60
C ARG A 155 -6.97 -14.45 -0.69
N GLY A 156 -5.85 -13.96 -1.24
CA GLY A 156 -5.24 -14.54 -2.44
C GLY A 156 -4.80 -15.98 -2.22
N ILE A 157 -4.09 -16.27 -1.10
CA ILE A 157 -3.69 -17.65 -0.77
C ILE A 157 -4.92 -18.52 -0.48
N MET A 158 -5.95 -18.00 0.21
CA MET A 158 -7.20 -18.71 0.43
C MET A 158 -7.84 -19.17 -0.88
N LYS A 159 -7.98 -18.26 -1.86
CA LYS A 159 -8.54 -18.60 -3.18
C LYS A 159 -7.74 -19.68 -3.89
N LYS A 160 -6.44 -19.61 -3.80
CA LYS A 160 -5.55 -20.63 -4.37
C LYS A 160 -5.76 -21.98 -3.71
N ARG A 161 -5.80 -22.06 -2.37
CA ARG A 161 -6.07 -23.33 -1.64
C ARG A 161 -7.43 -23.92 -2.01
N LEU A 162 -8.45 -23.06 -2.19
CA LEU A 162 -9.75 -23.50 -2.68
C LEU A 162 -9.68 -24.13 -4.09
N SER A 163 -8.94 -23.51 -5.01
CA SER A 163 -8.77 -24.07 -6.36
C SER A 163 -7.95 -25.35 -6.39
N GLU A 164 -7.11 -25.60 -5.39
CA GLU A 164 -6.34 -26.83 -5.20
C GLU A 164 -7.14 -27.93 -4.45
N GLY A 165 -8.34 -27.61 -3.96
CA GLY A 165 -9.17 -28.54 -3.18
C GLY A 165 -8.70 -28.70 -1.71
N ASP A 166 -7.73 -27.89 -1.24
CA ASP A 166 -7.28 -27.89 0.15
C ASP A 166 -8.24 -27.06 1.02
N THR A 167 -9.38 -27.69 1.35
CA THR A 167 -10.47 -27.07 2.12
C THR A 167 -10.06 -26.75 3.55
N ASP A 168 -9.22 -27.57 4.19
CA ASP A 168 -8.79 -27.38 5.58
C ASP A 168 -7.93 -26.11 5.73
N THR A 169 -6.94 -25.95 4.84
CA THR A 169 -6.11 -24.75 4.85
C THR A 169 -6.92 -23.53 4.45
N ALA A 170 -7.81 -23.66 3.44
CA ALA A 170 -8.70 -22.59 3.01
C ALA A 170 -9.62 -22.13 4.15
N LEU A 171 -10.17 -23.01 4.96
CA LEU A 171 -11.00 -22.69 6.13
C LEU A 171 -10.22 -21.87 7.18
N LYS A 172 -8.99 -22.28 7.49
CA LYS A 172 -8.12 -21.52 8.41
C LYS A 172 -7.84 -20.12 7.90
N LEU A 173 -7.55 -19.99 6.60
CA LEU A 173 -7.30 -18.71 5.95
C LEU A 173 -8.58 -17.86 5.86
N ALA A 174 -9.75 -18.46 5.60
CA ALA A 174 -11.03 -17.76 5.58
C ALA A 174 -11.39 -17.20 6.98
N LYS A 175 -11.20 -17.99 8.05
CA LYS A 175 -11.34 -17.52 9.44
C LYS A 175 -10.40 -16.33 9.71
N LYS A 176 -9.16 -16.39 9.23
CA LYS A 176 -8.20 -15.28 9.36
C LYS A 176 -8.61 -14.06 8.56
N ALA A 177 -9.01 -14.22 7.29
CA ALA A 177 -9.49 -13.12 6.44
C ALA A 177 -10.73 -12.43 7.06
N PHE A 178 -11.67 -13.21 7.57
CA PHE A 178 -12.85 -12.70 8.27
C PHE A 178 -12.48 -11.90 9.52
N SER A 179 -11.50 -12.36 10.31
CA SER A 179 -11.02 -11.60 11.48
C SER A 179 -10.39 -10.26 11.12
N LEU A 180 -9.74 -10.17 9.94
CA LEU A 180 -9.12 -8.93 9.44
C LEU A 180 -10.16 -7.95 8.87
N LYS A 181 -11.15 -8.46 8.12
CA LYS A 181 -12.22 -7.64 7.51
C LYS A 181 -13.59 -8.32 7.65
N PRO A 182 -14.24 -8.21 8.80
CA PRO A 182 -15.52 -8.88 9.05
C PRO A 182 -16.66 -8.44 8.13
N LYS A 183 -16.58 -7.25 7.53
CA LYS A 183 -17.59 -6.69 6.62
C LYS A 183 -17.48 -7.16 5.18
N HIS A 184 -16.40 -7.89 4.83
CA HIS A 184 -16.14 -8.28 3.45
C HIS A 184 -17.04 -9.44 3.04
N GLU A 185 -18.03 -9.18 2.18
CA GLU A 185 -19.11 -10.09 1.84
C GLU A 185 -18.63 -11.40 1.21
N GLU A 186 -17.76 -11.35 0.20
CA GLU A 186 -17.19 -12.53 -0.43
C GLU A 186 -16.49 -13.45 0.57
N THR A 187 -15.75 -12.88 1.54
CA THR A 187 -15.08 -13.67 2.59
C THR A 187 -16.09 -14.31 3.52
N GLN A 188 -17.20 -13.64 3.85
CA GLN A 188 -18.28 -14.22 4.65
C GLN A 188 -18.91 -15.41 3.92
N ASP A 189 -19.21 -15.28 2.63
CA ASP A 189 -19.83 -16.35 1.85
C ASP A 189 -18.91 -17.57 1.72
N VAL A 190 -17.63 -17.34 1.41
CA VAL A 190 -16.63 -18.42 1.38
C VAL A 190 -16.48 -19.08 2.74
N LEU A 191 -16.45 -18.30 3.83
CA LEU A 191 -16.33 -18.86 5.16
C LEU A 191 -17.56 -19.69 5.55
N ILE A 192 -18.77 -19.22 5.27
CA ILE A 192 -20.00 -20.01 5.52
C ILE A 192 -19.96 -21.31 4.73
N SER A 193 -19.62 -21.26 3.44
CA SER A 193 -19.52 -22.45 2.60
C SER A 193 -18.51 -23.47 3.13
N LEU A 194 -17.33 -23.01 3.55
CA LEU A 194 -16.31 -23.89 4.12
C LEU A 194 -16.70 -24.46 5.48
N GLN A 195 -17.38 -23.67 6.32
CA GLN A 195 -17.88 -24.13 7.61
C GLN A 195 -18.97 -25.17 7.43
N THR A 196 -19.84 -25.03 6.42
CA THR A 196 -20.86 -26.03 6.12
C THR A 196 -20.25 -27.33 5.60
N LEU A 197 -19.20 -27.26 4.80
CA LEU A 197 -18.46 -28.45 4.34
C LEU A 197 -17.75 -29.19 5.48
N ASP A 198 -17.28 -28.44 6.50
CA ASP A 198 -16.60 -28.94 7.70
C ASP A 198 -17.61 -29.35 8.82
N SER A 199 -18.94 -29.32 8.53
CA SER A 199 -20.01 -29.52 9.52
C SER A 199 -19.95 -28.59 10.74
N ASP A 200 -19.24 -27.43 10.62
CA ASP A 200 -19.22 -26.39 11.67
C ASP A 200 -20.48 -25.51 11.57
N TRP A 201 -21.66 -26.12 11.80
CA TRP A 201 -22.96 -25.45 11.69
C TRP A 201 -23.08 -24.24 12.60
N ARG A 202 -22.55 -24.31 13.81
CA ARG A 202 -22.55 -23.20 14.77
C ARG A 202 -21.67 -22.06 14.30
N GLY A 203 -20.50 -22.36 13.75
CA GLY A 203 -19.63 -21.38 13.12
C GLY A 203 -20.30 -20.69 11.94
N ALA A 204 -20.94 -21.48 11.05
CA ALA A 204 -21.65 -20.97 9.89
C ALA A 204 -22.81 -20.01 10.30
N ARG A 205 -23.60 -20.36 11.32
CA ARG A 205 -24.68 -19.51 11.87
C ARG A 205 -24.14 -18.21 12.46
N LYS A 206 -22.99 -18.25 13.16
CA LYS A 206 -22.32 -17.04 13.67
C LYS A 206 -21.84 -16.14 12.54
N THR A 207 -21.26 -16.72 11.50
CA THR A 207 -20.80 -15.96 10.32
C THR A 207 -21.98 -15.35 9.56
N LEU A 208 -23.10 -16.09 9.42
CA LEU A 208 -24.34 -15.63 8.82
C LEU A 208 -24.95 -14.45 9.60
N SER A 209 -24.94 -14.51 10.95
CA SER A 209 -25.38 -13.43 11.81
C SER A 209 -24.49 -12.19 11.69
N ALA A 210 -23.18 -12.37 11.53
CA ALA A 210 -22.27 -11.27 11.21
C ALA A 210 -22.55 -10.66 9.84
N LYS A 211 -22.90 -11.48 8.83
CA LYS A 211 -23.32 -11.01 7.51
C LYS A 211 -24.59 -10.13 7.59
N LEU A 212 -25.58 -10.51 8.39
CA LEU A 212 -26.75 -9.69 8.64
C LEU A 212 -26.39 -8.35 9.30
N LYS A 213 -25.47 -8.38 10.29
CA LYS A 213 -25.07 -7.18 11.03
C LYS A 213 -24.27 -6.19 10.18
N TYR A 214 -23.43 -6.67 9.29
CA TYR A 214 -22.47 -5.85 8.53
C TYR A 214 -22.77 -5.72 7.04
N GLY A 215 -23.63 -6.55 6.49
CA GLY A 215 -23.96 -6.60 5.09
C GLY A 215 -25.41 -6.24 4.80
N ASN A 216 -25.75 -6.23 3.53
CA ASN A 216 -27.13 -5.99 3.05
C ASN A 216 -27.91 -7.29 2.90
N LEU A 217 -27.87 -8.16 3.90
CA LEU A 217 -28.66 -9.39 3.88
C LEU A 217 -30.05 -9.10 4.44
N PRO A 218 -31.15 -9.30 3.66
CA PRO A 218 -32.50 -9.16 4.16
C PRO A 218 -32.79 -10.11 5.35
N ARG A 219 -33.60 -9.67 6.28
CA ARG A 219 -33.89 -10.43 7.53
C ARG A 219 -34.62 -11.74 7.26
N ASP A 220 -35.50 -11.76 6.30
CA ASP A 220 -36.23 -12.95 5.85
C ASP A 220 -35.29 -14.01 5.26
N ILE A 221 -34.37 -13.59 4.39
CA ILE A 221 -33.35 -14.46 3.82
C ILE A 221 -32.39 -14.99 4.92
N HIS A 222 -32.01 -14.12 5.88
CA HIS A 222 -31.20 -14.57 7.01
C HIS A 222 -31.92 -15.67 7.80
N LYS A 223 -33.18 -15.43 8.20
CA LYS A 223 -33.97 -16.42 8.96
C LYS A 223 -34.07 -17.75 8.23
N ARG A 224 -34.34 -17.72 6.92
CA ARG A 224 -34.44 -18.94 6.11
C ARG A 224 -33.11 -19.69 6.03
N ARG A 225 -31.99 -19.00 5.81
CA ARG A 225 -30.66 -19.63 5.77
C ARG A 225 -30.25 -20.16 7.15
N ASP A 226 -30.53 -19.44 8.20
CA ASP A 226 -30.28 -19.87 9.58
C ASP A 226 -31.10 -21.09 9.96
N ALA A 227 -32.37 -21.16 9.51
CA ALA A 227 -33.22 -22.36 9.66
C ALA A 227 -32.62 -23.58 8.95
N VAL A 228 -32.12 -23.41 7.73
CA VAL A 228 -31.46 -24.52 7.00
C VAL A 228 -30.24 -25.03 7.76
N LEU A 229 -29.37 -24.12 8.25
CA LEU A 229 -28.19 -24.52 9.02
C LEU A 229 -28.55 -25.22 10.36
N ALA A 230 -29.60 -24.71 11.04
CA ALA A 230 -30.11 -25.37 12.25
C ALA A 230 -30.67 -26.78 11.98
N LEU A 231 -31.32 -26.98 10.83
CA LEU A 231 -31.78 -28.32 10.41
C LEU A 231 -30.64 -29.27 10.08
N SER A 232 -29.61 -28.77 9.41
CA SER A 232 -28.42 -29.57 9.10
C SER A 232 -27.70 -29.97 10.39
N GLU A 233 -27.63 -29.08 11.40
CA GLU A 233 -27.11 -29.38 12.72
C GLU A 233 -27.98 -30.47 13.41
N ALA A 234 -29.32 -30.36 13.35
CA ALA A 234 -30.22 -31.33 13.89
C ALA A 234 -30.05 -32.73 13.24
N ALA A 235 -29.92 -32.79 11.91
CA ALA A 235 -29.71 -34.02 11.18
C ALA A 235 -28.43 -34.75 11.62
N GLU A 236 -27.33 -34.03 11.76
CA GLU A 236 -26.05 -34.60 12.23
C GLU A 236 -26.13 -35.08 13.68
N ILE A 237 -26.81 -34.33 14.56
CA ILE A 237 -26.99 -34.70 15.97
C ILE A 237 -27.83 -36.00 16.10
N ILE A 238 -28.81 -36.23 15.22
CA ILE A 238 -29.59 -37.48 15.19
C ILE A 238 -28.69 -38.67 14.96
N GLU A 239 -27.72 -38.58 14.08
CA GLU A 239 -26.77 -39.64 13.79
C GLU A 239 -25.90 -40.01 15.01
N THR A 240 -25.74 -39.07 15.95
CA THR A 240 -24.99 -39.28 17.21
C THR A 240 -25.83 -39.72 18.39
N ASP A 241 -27.10 -40.15 18.17
CA ASP A 241 -28.08 -40.62 19.18
C ASP A 241 -28.48 -39.60 20.29
N LYS A 242 -28.26 -38.33 20.04
CA LYS A 242 -28.66 -37.21 20.92
C LYS A 242 -30.00 -36.60 20.49
N ARG A 243 -31.08 -37.42 20.53
CA ARG A 243 -32.40 -37.06 20.00
C ARG A 243 -32.99 -35.79 20.60
N ILE A 244 -32.78 -35.52 21.89
CA ILE A 244 -33.32 -34.33 22.58
C ILE A 244 -32.69 -33.05 21.99
N ASP A 245 -31.37 -33.05 21.81
CA ASP A 245 -30.65 -31.88 21.26
C ASP A 245 -31.05 -31.65 19.82
N ALA A 246 -31.21 -32.69 19.01
CA ALA A 246 -31.69 -32.62 17.63
C ALA A 246 -33.09 -32.03 17.55
N GLN A 247 -34.01 -32.46 18.46
CA GLN A 247 -35.37 -31.94 18.51
C GLN A 247 -35.39 -30.43 18.83
N VAL A 248 -34.56 -29.96 19.75
CA VAL A 248 -34.44 -28.52 20.08
C VAL A 248 -34.01 -27.71 18.84
N MET A 249 -33.01 -28.21 18.10
CA MET A 249 -32.55 -27.54 16.87
C MET A 249 -33.60 -27.54 15.76
N ALA A 250 -34.34 -28.62 15.60
CA ALA A 250 -35.42 -28.70 14.62
C ALA A 250 -36.59 -27.77 14.96
N ILE A 251 -36.97 -27.64 16.24
CA ILE A 251 -37.96 -26.67 16.69
C ILE A 251 -37.50 -25.23 16.43
N GLU A 252 -36.24 -24.94 16.73
CA GLU A 252 -35.67 -23.63 16.43
C GLU A 252 -35.71 -23.30 14.92
N ALA A 253 -35.34 -24.23 14.08
CA ALA A 253 -35.39 -24.10 12.62
C ALA A 253 -36.81 -23.79 12.14
N ASN A 254 -37.82 -24.52 12.64
CA ASN A 254 -39.23 -24.28 12.29
C ASN A 254 -39.72 -22.89 12.78
N ARG A 255 -39.26 -22.46 13.93
CA ARG A 255 -39.56 -21.11 14.44
C ARG A 255 -38.95 -19.99 13.56
N LEU A 256 -37.76 -20.23 13.03
CA LEU A 256 -37.06 -19.26 12.15
C LEU A 256 -37.73 -19.16 10.77
N SER A 257 -38.18 -20.26 10.21
CA SER A 257 -38.86 -20.32 8.92
C SER A 257 -39.93 -21.44 8.91
N PRO A 258 -41.18 -21.10 9.30
CA PRO A 258 -42.28 -22.08 9.34
C PRO A 258 -42.63 -22.71 8.01
N ASP A 259 -42.34 -21.99 6.90
CA ASP A 259 -42.58 -22.46 5.52
C ASP A 259 -41.55 -23.45 5.03
N LEU A 260 -40.47 -23.66 5.80
CA LEU A 260 -39.47 -24.66 5.52
C LEU A 260 -39.99 -26.00 6.10
N VAL A 261 -40.64 -26.79 5.27
CA VAL A 261 -41.09 -28.16 5.62
C VAL A 261 -39.93 -29.12 5.42
N PRO A 262 -39.16 -29.48 6.44
CA PRO A 262 -38.07 -30.43 6.28
C PRO A 262 -38.60 -31.84 6.34
N VAL A 263 -38.18 -32.64 5.39
CA VAL A 263 -38.47 -34.09 5.36
C VAL A 263 -38.05 -34.76 6.67
N SER A 264 -36.93 -34.30 7.28
CA SER A 264 -36.42 -34.76 8.56
C SER A 264 -37.32 -34.44 9.76
N TYR A 265 -38.06 -33.30 9.75
CA TYR A 265 -39.01 -32.97 10.83
C TYR A 265 -40.23 -33.92 10.83
N THR A 266 -40.73 -34.31 9.67
CA THR A 266 -41.80 -35.27 9.51
C THR A 266 -41.38 -36.68 10.01
N HIS A 267 -40.13 -37.08 9.77
CA HIS A 267 -39.59 -38.33 10.28
C HIS A 267 -39.40 -38.31 11.80
N LEU A 268 -38.93 -37.24 12.40
CA LEU A 268 -38.83 -37.11 13.87
C LEU A 268 -40.18 -37.18 14.55
N ARG A 269 -41.21 -36.56 13.97
CA ARG A 269 -42.57 -36.58 14.50
C ARG A 269 -43.28 -37.94 14.32
N ALA A 270 -43.01 -38.61 13.20
CA ALA A 270 -43.56 -39.97 12.96
C ALA A 270 -43.02 -40.97 13.94
N HIS A 271 -41.78 -40.88 14.39
CA HIS A 271 -41.22 -41.75 15.44
C HIS A 271 -41.77 -41.47 16.86
N GLU A 272 -42.29 -40.27 17.13
CA GLU A 272 -42.95 -39.96 18.42
C GLU A 272 -44.37 -40.51 18.51
N THR A 273 -45.03 -40.79 17.39
CA THR A 273 -46.39 -41.32 17.36
C THR A 273 -46.47 -42.84 17.42
N ASP A 274 -45.35 -43.54 17.28
CA ASP A 274 -45.27 -45.01 17.32
C ASP A 274 -44.90 -45.55 18.73
N ILE A 275 -44.90 -44.70 19.77
CA ILE A 275 -44.72 -45.06 21.17
C ILE A 275 -46.04 -44.92 21.92
#